data_467b884d680b115bc9a5d1c6bcacd29a
#
_entry.id   467b884d680b115bc9a5d1c6bcacd29a
#
_cell.length_a   1.000
_cell.length_b   1.000
_cell.length_c   1.000
_cell.angle_alpha   90.00
_cell.angle_beta   90.00
_cell.angle_gamma   90.00
#
_symmetry.space_group_name_H-M   'P 1'
#
loop_
_entity.id
_entity.type
_entity.pdbx_description
1 polymer ?
#
loop_
_entity_poly.entity_id
_entity_poly.type
_entity_poly.pdbx_seq_one_letter_code
_entity_poly.pdbx_strand_id
1 'polypeptide(L)'
;MNGGQAAAVPGTWSASIEWLVDGLAARFPDLRFVEVRYRVKSWKRLDWCVDDALAAIGVAAAERVLLVGFSMGGAVSVRAASHPSVTGVLGLAPWLPDELDVSPLVGRRLDVLHGALDRWLPGIPGVSPSSSRRGFERATRLGVEGTYTLIPGAVHGLALRSRRSGRLLALPRAARWKELVEARVARFRDA
;
A
#
# COMPACT_ATOMS: atom_id res chain seq x y z
N MET A 1 -3.86 3.55 1.38
CA MET A 1 -3.06 4.53 0.60
C MET A 1 -3.09 4.16 -0.86
N ASN A 2 -3.42 5.08 -1.73
CA ASN A 2 -3.63 4.84 -3.16
C ASN A 2 -2.34 4.88 -3.98
N GLY A 3 -2.39 4.29 -5.19
CA GLY A 3 -1.34 4.43 -6.20
C GLY A 3 -1.28 5.83 -6.79
N GLY A 4 -0.24 6.11 -7.58
CA GLY A 4 0.02 7.42 -8.20
C GLY A 4 0.28 7.35 -9.69
N GLN A 5 0.62 8.51 -10.27
CA GLN A 5 1.06 8.66 -11.66
C GLN A 5 2.01 9.84 -11.81
N ALA A 6 2.63 10.01 -13.00
CA ALA A 6 3.62 11.07 -13.24
C ALA A 6 2.99 12.45 -13.26
N ALA A 7 1.84 12.62 -13.90
CA ALA A 7 1.15 13.90 -13.97
C ALA A 7 0.53 14.26 -12.62
N ALA A 8 0.56 15.54 -12.27
CA ALA A 8 -0.16 16.05 -11.11
C ALA A 8 -1.65 16.16 -11.47
N VAL A 9 -2.46 15.23 -10.95
CA VAL A 9 -3.90 15.19 -11.18
C VAL A 9 -4.65 15.11 -9.87
N PRO A 10 -5.91 15.52 -9.83
CA PRO A 10 -6.76 15.30 -8.66
C PRO A 10 -6.76 13.83 -8.22
N GLY A 11 -6.75 13.59 -6.94
CA GLY A 11 -6.78 12.26 -6.37
C GLY A 11 -8.06 11.51 -6.75
N THR A 12 -7.91 10.22 -7.03
CA THR A 12 -9.02 9.30 -7.31
C THR A 12 -8.91 8.10 -6.37
N TRP A 13 -10.00 7.41 -6.15
CA TRP A 13 -10.00 6.14 -5.43
C TRP A 13 -9.29 5.06 -6.25
N SER A 14 -8.52 4.20 -5.60
CA SER A 14 -7.88 3.07 -6.24
C SER A 14 -8.83 1.88 -6.27
N ALA A 15 -9.13 1.36 -7.47
CA ALA A 15 -9.94 0.16 -7.61
C ALA A 15 -9.41 -1.02 -6.78
N SER A 16 -8.08 -1.18 -6.67
CA SER A 16 -7.45 -2.24 -5.88
C SER A 16 -7.66 -2.05 -4.38
N ILE A 17 -7.54 -0.83 -3.87
CA ILE A 17 -7.73 -0.55 -2.43
C ILE A 17 -9.22 -0.65 -2.07
N GLU A 18 -10.10 -0.06 -2.87
CA GLU A 18 -11.56 -0.12 -2.67
C GLU A 18 -12.06 -1.57 -2.64
N TRP A 19 -11.67 -2.38 -3.64
CA TRP A 19 -12.02 -3.80 -3.69
C TRP A 19 -11.52 -4.57 -2.46
N LEU A 20 -10.33 -4.24 -1.97
CA LEU A 20 -9.75 -4.85 -0.79
C LEU A 20 -10.49 -4.44 0.49
N VAL A 21 -10.75 -3.15 0.66
CA VAL A 21 -11.43 -2.59 1.85
C VAL A 21 -12.84 -3.17 1.98
N ASP A 22 -13.60 -3.27 0.89
CA ASP A 22 -14.93 -3.89 0.88
C ASP A 22 -14.89 -5.32 1.47
N GLY A 23 -13.88 -6.12 1.06
CA GLY A 23 -13.73 -7.47 1.57
C GLY A 23 -13.20 -7.56 3.00
N LEU A 24 -12.30 -6.64 3.41
CA LEU A 24 -11.72 -6.62 4.75
C LEU A 24 -12.69 -6.09 5.81
N ALA A 25 -13.48 -5.07 5.49
CA ALA A 25 -14.45 -4.48 6.44
C ALA A 25 -15.46 -5.53 6.91
N ALA A 26 -15.93 -6.38 6.01
CA ALA A 26 -16.81 -7.49 6.38
C ALA A 26 -16.13 -8.55 7.25
N ARG A 27 -14.82 -8.76 7.08
CA ARG A 27 -14.04 -9.79 7.79
C ARG A 27 -13.56 -9.33 9.16
N PHE A 28 -13.33 -8.02 9.33
CA PHE A 28 -12.80 -7.40 10.56
C PHE A 28 -13.69 -6.23 10.99
N PRO A 29 -14.92 -6.51 11.49
CA PRO A 29 -15.88 -5.48 11.87
C PRO A 29 -15.45 -4.65 13.10
N ASP A 30 -14.49 -5.15 13.86
CA ASP A 30 -13.85 -4.49 15.01
C ASP A 30 -12.75 -3.49 14.60
N LEU A 31 -12.32 -3.49 13.33
CA LEU A 31 -11.34 -2.56 12.81
C LEU A 31 -12.00 -1.44 12.00
N ARG A 32 -11.50 -0.22 12.18
CA ARG A 32 -11.90 0.91 11.35
C ARG A 32 -11.00 1.02 10.13
N PHE A 33 -11.58 0.95 8.94
CA PHE A 33 -10.88 1.15 7.67
C PHE A 33 -11.06 2.58 7.18
N VAL A 34 -9.96 3.25 6.85
CA VAL A 34 -9.94 4.62 6.32
C VAL A 34 -9.19 4.63 5.00
N GLU A 35 -9.86 5.00 3.92
CA GLU A 35 -9.22 5.24 2.64
C GLU A 35 -8.73 6.68 2.52
N VAL A 36 -7.49 6.86 2.08
CA VAL A 36 -6.91 8.18 1.86
C VAL A 36 -6.98 8.52 0.38
N ARG A 37 -7.76 9.55 0.04
CA ARG A 37 -7.76 10.15 -1.29
C ARG A 37 -6.87 11.39 -1.27
N TYR A 38 -5.78 11.36 -2.01
CA TYR A 38 -4.89 12.52 -2.09
C TYR A 38 -5.56 13.71 -2.78
N ARG A 39 -5.26 14.92 -2.35
CA ARG A 39 -5.66 16.16 -3.06
C ARG A 39 -5.09 16.16 -4.47
N VAL A 40 -3.79 15.84 -4.59
CA VAL A 40 -3.09 15.64 -5.86
C VAL A 40 -2.33 14.33 -5.79
N LYS A 41 -2.57 13.42 -6.74
CA LYS A 41 -1.85 12.16 -6.80
C LYS A 41 -0.75 12.24 -7.85
N SER A 42 0.50 12.32 -7.37
CA SER A 42 1.67 12.29 -8.25
C SER A 42 2.90 11.85 -7.46
N TRP A 43 3.71 10.96 -8.04
CA TRP A 43 5.00 10.62 -7.41
C TRP A 43 6.03 11.77 -7.45
N LYS A 44 5.82 12.79 -8.28
CA LYS A 44 6.61 14.03 -8.28
C LYS A 44 6.25 14.97 -7.12
N ARG A 45 5.11 14.76 -6.49
CA ARG A 45 4.60 15.53 -5.35
C ARG A 45 4.26 14.60 -4.19
N LEU A 46 5.21 13.69 -3.90
CA LEU A 46 5.04 12.69 -2.85
C LEU A 46 4.84 13.33 -1.47
N ASP A 47 5.48 14.47 -1.21
CA ASP A 47 5.30 15.31 -0.03
C ASP A 47 3.82 15.62 0.25
N TRP A 48 3.08 16.08 -0.76
CA TRP A 48 1.64 16.38 -0.61
C TRP A 48 0.81 15.14 -0.28
N CYS A 49 1.17 13.99 -0.86
CA CYS A 49 0.50 12.74 -0.55
C CYS A 49 0.79 12.28 0.89
N VAL A 50 1.98 12.55 1.39
CA VAL A 50 2.36 12.28 2.79
C VAL A 50 1.59 13.17 3.74
N ASP A 51 1.46 14.46 3.45
CA ASP A 51 0.67 15.40 4.27
C ASP A 51 -0.79 14.95 4.36
N ASP A 52 -1.39 14.53 3.24
CA ASP A 52 -2.75 14.00 3.21
C ASP A 52 -2.90 12.70 4.03
N ALA A 53 -1.86 11.85 4.00
CA ALA A 53 -1.83 10.63 4.80
C ALA A 53 -1.72 10.93 6.30
N LEU A 54 -0.84 11.85 6.70
CA LEU A 54 -0.67 12.27 8.10
C LEU A 54 -1.95 12.95 8.64
N ALA A 55 -2.59 13.80 7.84
CA ALA A 55 -3.88 14.39 8.18
C ALA A 55 -4.96 13.33 8.42
N ALA A 56 -5.02 12.31 7.55
CA ALA A 56 -5.98 11.21 7.71
C ALA A 56 -5.70 10.36 8.96
N ILE A 57 -4.44 10.13 9.32
CA ILE A 57 -4.05 9.46 10.57
C ILE A 57 -4.51 10.29 11.77
N GLY A 58 -4.26 11.61 11.76
CA GLY A 58 -4.70 12.52 12.81
C GLY A 58 -6.22 12.52 13.00
N VAL A 59 -6.99 12.58 11.90
CA VAL A 59 -8.47 12.50 11.95
C VAL A 59 -8.97 11.13 12.44
N ALA A 60 -8.24 10.05 12.12
CA ALA A 60 -8.59 8.73 12.62
C ALA A 60 -8.47 8.62 14.14
N ALA A 61 -7.56 9.38 14.75
CA ALA A 61 -7.32 9.45 16.19
C ALA A 61 -7.20 8.07 16.87
N ALA A 62 -6.57 7.12 16.17
CA ALA A 62 -6.40 5.76 16.65
C ALA A 62 -5.04 5.61 17.34
N GLU A 63 -5.00 4.86 18.44
CA GLU A 63 -3.76 4.58 19.18
C GLU A 63 -2.79 3.72 18.35
N ARG A 64 -3.34 2.82 17.53
CA ARG A 64 -2.57 1.92 16.67
C ARG A 64 -3.08 1.99 15.23
N VAL A 65 -2.16 2.14 14.30
CA VAL A 65 -2.45 2.27 12.86
C VAL A 65 -1.57 1.31 12.06
N LEU A 66 -2.20 0.50 11.21
CA LEU A 66 -1.55 -0.22 10.13
C LEU A 66 -1.74 0.56 8.83
N LEU A 67 -0.66 1.01 8.22
CA LEU A 67 -0.72 1.65 6.90
C LEU A 67 -0.68 0.59 5.80
N VAL A 68 -1.71 0.54 4.95
CA VAL A 68 -1.72 -0.33 3.77
C VAL A 68 -1.51 0.53 2.53
N GLY A 69 -0.37 0.34 1.86
CA GLY A 69 0.07 1.17 0.74
C GLY A 69 0.18 0.41 -0.58
N PHE A 70 -0.63 0.79 -1.59
CA PHE A 70 -0.55 0.22 -2.93
C PHE A 70 0.32 1.08 -3.85
N SER A 71 1.27 0.47 -4.56
CA SER A 71 2.12 1.15 -5.53
C SER A 71 2.84 2.37 -4.92
N MET A 72 2.64 3.59 -5.43
CA MET A 72 3.13 4.85 -4.82
C MET A 72 2.72 4.99 -3.36
N GLY A 73 1.54 4.49 -2.98
CA GLY A 73 1.07 4.49 -1.60
C GLY A 73 2.00 3.73 -0.64
N GLY A 74 2.85 2.83 -1.15
CA GLY A 74 3.93 2.21 -0.38
C GLY A 74 4.95 3.23 0.11
N ALA A 75 5.46 4.09 -0.78
CA ALA A 75 6.39 5.16 -0.42
C ALA A 75 5.76 6.20 0.52
N VAL A 76 4.48 6.55 0.29
CA VAL A 76 3.73 7.42 1.19
C VAL A 76 3.62 6.79 2.58
N SER A 77 3.28 5.50 2.67
CA SER A 77 3.16 4.78 3.94
C SER A 77 4.49 4.72 4.70
N VAL A 78 5.60 4.48 3.99
CA VAL A 78 6.95 4.48 4.60
C VAL A 78 7.25 5.84 5.21
N ARG A 79 7.04 6.94 4.50
CA ARG A 79 7.29 8.30 5.01
C ARG A 79 6.34 8.68 6.15
N ALA A 80 5.07 8.29 6.07
CA ALA A 80 4.08 8.54 7.12
C ALA A 80 4.28 7.65 8.37
N ALA A 81 5.13 6.62 8.29
CA ALA A 81 5.42 5.74 9.42
C ALA A 81 6.16 6.42 10.58
N SER A 82 6.67 7.64 10.38
CA SER A 82 7.18 8.47 11.48
C SER A 82 6.10 8.88 12.49
N HIS A 83 4.82 8.83 12.14
CA HIS A 83 3.73 9.15 13.07
C HIS A 83 3.69 8.12 14.22
N PRO A 84 3.60 8.58 15.51
CA PRO A 84 3.76 7.70 16.67
C PRO A 84 2.72 6.58 16.76
N SER A 85 1.51 6.78 16.28
CA SER A 85 0.48 5.73 16.27
C SER A 85 0.71 4.64 15.22
N VAL A 86 1.59 4.85 14.24
CA VAL A 86 1.86 3.83 13.21
C VAL A 86 2.74 2.73 13.77
N THR A 87 2.22 1.50 13.80
CA THR A 87 2.94 0.33 14.29
C THR A 87 3.42 -0.59 13.17
N GLY A 88 2.88 -0.44 11.95
CA GLY A 88 3.29 -1.24 10.82
C GLY A 88 2.88 -0.67 9.48
N VAL A 89 3.57 -1.15 8.44
CA VAL A 89 3.29 -0.86 7.04
C VAL A 89 3.13 -2.18 6.28
N LEU A 90 2.05 -2.31 5.52
CA LEU A 90 1.82 -3.37 4.56
C LEU A 90 1.86 -2.79 3.15
N GLY A 91 2.93 -3.08 2.42
CA GLY A 91 3.10 -2.68 1.02
C GLY A 91 2.49 -3.69 0.06
N LEU A 92 1.60 -3.22 -0.82
CA LEU A 92 1.00 -4.00 -1.92
C LEU A 92 1.62 -3.53 -3.23
N ALA A 93 2.47 -4.35 -3.86
CA ALA A 93 3.29 -3.95 -5.00
C ALA A 93 3.93 -2.56 -4.79
N PRO A 94 4.57 -2.30 -3.62
CA PRO A 94 4.95 -0.96 -3.22
C PRO A 94 6.07 -0.41 -4.10
N TRP A 95 5.97 0.88 -4.44
CA TRP A 95 7.06 1.63 -5.02
C TRP A 95 8.01 2.08 -3.90
N LEU A 96 9.20 1.47 -3.84
CA LEU A 96 10.24 1.76 -2.84
C LEU A 96 11.56 2.08 -3.56
N PRO A 97 11.67 3.24 -4.21
CA PRO A 97 12.86 3.61 -4.98
C PRO A 97 14.10 3.73 -4.09
N ASP A 98 15.27 3.66 -4.70
CA ASP A 98 16.53 3.59 -3.96
C ASP A 98 16.80 4.86 -3.15
N GLU A 99 16.27 6.01 -3.59
CA GLU A 99 16.36 7.31 -2.92
C GLU A 99 15.38 7.48 -1.74
N LEU A 100 14.42 6.57 -1.59
CA LEU A 100 13.45 6.65 -0.50
C LEU A 100 14.13 6.37 0.83
N ASP A 101 14.08 7.34 1.75
CA ASP A 101 14.46 7.13 3.13
C ASP A 101 13.49 6.13 3.79
N VAL A 102 14.04 5.02 4.29
CA VAL A 102 13.30 3.97 4.99
C VAL A 102 13.48 4.02 6.51
N SER A 103 14.24 4.98 7.03
CA SER A 103 14.46 5.17 8.47
C SER A 103 13.18 5.38 9.31
N PRO A 104 12.08 5.98 8.76
CA PRO A 104 10.82 6.06 9.48
C PRO A 104 10.20 4.72 9.88
N LEU A 105 10.68 3.62 9.31
CA LEU A 105 10.25 2.26 9.65
C LEU A 105 10.95 1.67 10.87
N VAL A 106 12.00 2.29 11.40
CA VAL A 106 12.69 1.80 12.59
C VAL A 106 11.72 1.72 13.77
N GLY A 107 11.67 0.57 14.44
CA GLY A 107 10.69 0.28 15.49
C GLY A 107 9.27 -0.01 14.97
N ARG A 108 9.10 -0.21 13.68
CA ARG A 108 7.85 -0.58 13.01
C ARG A 108 8.02 -1.91 12.28
N ARG A 109 6.90 -2.51 11.88
CA ARG A 109 6.93 -3.70 11.04
C ARG A 109 6.69 -3.33 9.56
N LEU A 110 7.45 -3.93 8.63
CA LEU A 110 7.23 -3.82 7.20
C LEU A 110 6.91 -5.19 6.59
N ASP A 111 5.68 -5.41 6.18
CA ASP A 111 5.33 -6.56 5.34
C ASP A 111 5.13 -6.09 3.88
N VAL A 112 5.66 -6.84 2.92
CA VAL A 112 5.53 -6.56 1.49
C VAL A 112 4.93 -7.76 0.78
N LEU A 113 3.87 -7.51 0.02
CA LEU A 113 3.29 -8.44 -0.95
C LEU A 113 3.52 -7.89 -2.35
N HIS A 114 4.03 -8.72 -3.30
CA HIS A 114 4.31 -8.27 -4.65
C HIS A 114 3.96 -9.34 -5.68
N GLY A 115 3.33 -8.94 -6.79
CA GLY A 115 3.01 -9.84 -7.88
C GLY A 115 4.26 -10.23 -8.69
N ALA A 116 4.47 -11.52 -8.93
CA ALA A 116 5.64 -11.98 -9.68
C ALA A 116 5.66 -11.53 -11.15
N LEU A 117 4.49 -11.20 -11.70
CA LEU A 117 4.32 -10.69 -13.07
C LEU A 117 4.10 -9.18 -13.11
N ASP A 118 4.36 -8.48 -12.01
CA ASP A 118 4.32 -7.03 -11.97
C ASP A 118 5.53 -6.45 -12.73
N ARG A 119 5.25 -6.06 -13.97
CA ARG A 119 6.24 -5.48 -14.87
C ARG A 119 5.68 -4.21 -15.45
N TRP A 120 6.56 -3.29 -15.78
CA TRP A 120 6.17 -2.12 -16.54
C TRP A 120 5.68 -2.54 -17.93
N LEU A 121 4.40 -2.32 -18.19
CA LEU A 121 3.78 -2.50 -19.50
C LEU A 121 3.50 -1.13 -20.10
N PRO A 122 3.63 -0.93 -21.42
CA PRO A 122 3.28 0.32 -22.08
C PRO A 122 1.85 0.76 -21.69
N GLY A 123 1.72 1.98 -21.15
CA GLY A 123 0.44 2.54 -20.70
C GLY A 123 -0.07 2.07 -19.33
N ILE A 124 0.58 1.08 -18.71
CA ILE A 124 0.26 0.60 -17.35
C ILE A 124 1.58 0.48 -16.57
N PRO A 125 2.02 1.57 -15.94
CA PRO A 125 3.26 1.53 -15.17
C PRO A 125 3.09 0.63 -13.94
N GLY A 126 3.76 -0.51 -13.94
CA GLY A 126 3.92 -1.38 -12.79
C GLY A 126 5.16 -1.01 -11.97
N VAL A 127 5.37 -1.73 -10.88
CA VAL A 127 6.58 -1.64 -10.05
C VAL A 127 7.35 -2.94 -10.16
N SER A 128 8.65 -2.87 -10.45
CA SER A 128 9.48 -4.07 -10.48
C SER A 128 9.57 -4.72 -9.10
N PRO A 129 9.31 -6.04 -8.96
CA PRO A 129 9.53 -6.75 -7.70
C PRO A 129 10.96 -6.60 -7.16
N SER A 130 11.96 -6.49 -8.02
CA SER A 130 13.35 -6.27 -7.59
C SER A 130 13.55 -4.90 -6.93
N SER A 131 12.87 -3.85 -7.41
CA SER A 131 12.94 -2.52 -6.79
C SER A 131 12.35 -2.52 -5.38
N SER A 132 11.14 -3.08 -5.20
CA SER A 132 10.53 -3.15 -3.87
C SER A 132 11.30 -4.08 -2.93
N ARG A 133 11.92 -5.15 -3.45
CA ARG A 133 12.78 -6.04 -2.67
C ARG A 133 14.01 -5.29 -2.14
N ARG A 134 14.70 -4.51 -2.98
CA ARG A 134 15.83 -3.68 -2.50
C ARG A 134 15.40 -2.69 -1.41
N GLY A 135 14.22 -2.07 -1.57
CA GLY A 135 13.64 -1.20 -0.53
C GLY A 135 13.38 -1.94 0.79
N PHE A 136 12.81 -3.13 0.72
CA PHE A 136 12.61 -4.02 1.87
C PHE A 136 13.96 -4.40 2.54
N GLU A 137 14.96 -4.80 1.75
CA GLU A 137 16.29 -5.16 2.25
C GLU A 137 17.01 -3.97 2.90
N ARG A 138 16.82 -2.73 2.38
CA ARG A 138 17.35 -1.53 3.07
C ARG A 138 16.72 -1.37 4.45
N ALA A 139 15.39 -1.53 4.57
CA ALA A 139 14.71 -1.46 5.86
C ALA A 139 15.20 -2.56 6.82
N THR A 140 15.33 -3.80 6.33
CA THR A 140 15.84 -4.91 7.14
C THR A 140 17.25 -4.65 7.67
N ARG A 141 18.14 -4.02 6.88
CA ARG A 141 19.49 -3.62 7.36
C ARG A 141 19.46 -2.58 8.50
N LEU A 142 18.37 -1.85 8.66
CA LEU A 142 18.13 -0.95 9.80
C LEU A 142 17.44 -1.65 10.99
N GLY A 143 17.32 -2.97 10.97
CA GLY A 143 16.66 -3.73 12.02
C GLY A 143 15.13 -3.77 11.92
N VAL A 144 14.54 -3.34 10.79
CA VAL A 144 13.10 -3.42 10.58
C VAL A 144 12.67 -4.86 10.36
N GLU A 145 11.78 -5.35 11.20
CA GLU A 145 11.19 -6.68 11.07
C GLU A 145 10.10 -6.72 9.98
N GLY A 146 9.89 -7.90 9.40
CA GLY A 146 8.80 -8.09 8.45
C GLY A 146 8.99 -9.25 7.50
N THR A 147 8.14 -9.31 6.48
CA THR A 147 8.17 -10.37 5.46
C THR A 147 8.05 -9.80 4.05
N TYR A 148 8.79 -10.39 3.11
CA TYR A 148 8.61 -10.13 1.68
C TYR A 148 8.01 -11.36 1.01
N THR A 149 6.82 -11.24 0.45
CA THR A 149 6.11 -12.34 -0.22
C THR A 149 5.91 -12.03 -1.69
N LEU A 150 6.47 -12.87 -2.57
CA LEU A 150 6.20 -12.83 -4.00
C LEU A 150 5.02 -13.75 -4.33
N ILE A 151 4.03 -13.23 -5.06
CA ILE A 151 2.80 -13.96 -5.39
C ILE A 151 2.90 -14.46 -6.84
N PRO A 152 3.07 -15.77 -7.07
CA PRO A 152 3.17 -16.33 -8.41
C PRO A 152 1.93 -16.05 -9.26
N GLY A 153 2.13 -15.59 -10.51
CA GLY A 153 1.07 -15.30 -11.46
C GLY A 153 0.24 -14.05 -11.17
N ALA A 154 0.58 -13.28 -10.13
CA ALA A 154 -0.07 -12.02 -9.84
C ALA A 154 0.56 -10.86 -10.63
N VAL A 155 -0.26 -9.91 -11.04
CA VAL A 155 0.10 -8.68 -11.75
C VAL A 155 0.06 -7.47 -10.81
N HIS A 156 0.26 -6.24 -11.37
CA HIS A 156 0.16 -5.00 -10.61
C HIS A 156 -1.30 -4.68 -10.23
N GLY A 157 -1.64 -4.89 -8.98
CA GLY A 157 -2.97 -4.59 -8.43
C GLY A 157 -3.89 -5.80 -8.25
N LEU A 158 -5.02 -5.54 -7.62
CA LEU A 158 -6.03 -6.53 -7.24
C LEU A 158 -7.30 -6.43 -8.08
N ALA A 159 -7.65 -5.20 -8.48
CA ALA A 159 -8.86 -4.95 -9.27
C ALA A 159 -8.68 -3.76 -10.22
N LEU A 160 -9.50 -3.74 -11.27
CA LEU A 160 -9.68 -2.63 -12.19
C LEU A 160 -11.13 -2.14 -12.11
N ARG A 161 -11.34 -0.85 -12.38
CA ARG A 161 -12.69 -0.30 -12.55
C ARG A 161 -13.09 -0.34 -14.03
N SER A 162 -14.19 -1.02 -14.34
CA SER A 162 -14.76 -1.02 -15.68
C SER A 162 -15.16 0.40 -16.08
N ARG A 163 -14.64 0.87 -17.20
CA ARG A 163 -15.02 2.18 -17.76
C ARG A 163 -16.49 2.24 -18.19
N ARG A 164 -17.07 1.09 -18.55
CA ARG A 164 -18.44 1.01 -19.05
C ARG A 164 -19.47 0.96 -17.92
N SER A 165 -19.21 0.19 -16.87
CA SER A 165 -20.20 -0.09 -15.81
C SER A 165 -19.84 0.49 -14.44
N GLY A 166 -18.63 1.06 -14.26
CA GLY A 166 -18.11 1.48 -12.97
C GLY A 166 -17.78 0.35 -11.99
N ARG A 167 -18.12 -0.90 -12.31
CA ARG A 167 -17.93 -2.06 -11.43
C ARG A 167 -16.44 -2.39 -11.26
N LEU A 168 -16.10 -2.87 -10.07
CA LEU A 168 -14.79 -3.43 -9.78
C LEU A 168 -14.69 -4.85 -10.36
N LEU A 169 -13.63 -5.09 -11.10
CA LEU A 169 -13.32 -6.37 -11.73
C LEU A 169 -12.03 -6.91 -11.11
N ALA A 170 -12.11 -8.05 -10.46
CA ALA A 170 -10.95 -8.69 -9.84
C ALA A 170 -9.92 -9.10 -10.91
N LEU A 171 -8.65 -8.84 -10.64
CA LEU A 171 -7.53 -9.26 -11.47
C LEU A 171 -7.08 -10.70 -11.14
N PRO A 172 -6.27 -11.33 -11.99
CA PRO A 172 -5.70 -12.64 -11.70
C PRO A 172 -5.00 -12.65 -10.33
N ARG A 173 -5.28 -13.69 -9.54
CA ARG A 173 -4.75 -13.87 -8.17
C ARG A 173 -5.25 -12.85 -7.12
N ALA A 174 -6.27 -12.03 -7.40
CA ALA A 174 -6.84 -11.10 -6.42
C ALA A 174 -7.27 -11.81 -5.10
N ALA A 175 -7.86 -13.00 -5.19
CA ALA A 175 -8.22 -13.80 -4.01
C ALA A 175 -6.98 -14.16 -3.17
N ARG A 176 -5.85 -14.52 -3.80
CA ARG A 176 -4.61 -14.81 -3.09
C ARG A 176 -4.00 -13.57 -2.44
N TRP A 177 -4.07 -12.42 -3.11
CA TRP A 177 -3.71 -11.15 -2.49
C TRP A 177 -4.52 -10.89 -1.23
N LYS A 178 -5.86 -11.01 -1.33
CA LYS A 178 -6.79 -10.77 -0.22
C LYS A 178 -6.47 -11.69 0.96
N GLU A 179 -6.33 -13.00 0.76
CA GLU A 179 -5.97 -13.97 1.78
C GLU A 179 -4.68 -13.58 2.53
N LEU A 180 -3.65 -13.18 1.77
CA LEU A 180 -2.37 -12.77 2.37
C LEU A 180 -2.49 -11.46 3.14
N VAL A 181 -3.31 -10.51 2.69
CA VAL A 181 -3.60 -9.27 3.42
C VAL A 181 -4.38 -9.56 4.69
N GLU A 182 -5.42 -10.40 4.62
CA GLU A 182 -6.20 -10.82 5.80
C GLU A 182 -5.31 -11.38 6.90
N ALA A 183 -4.34 -12.23 6.55
CA ALA A 183 -3.39 -12.79 7.51
C ALA A 183 -2.53 -11.71 8.20
N ARG A 184 -2.17 -10.61 7.50
CA ARG A 184 -1.39 -9.50 8.07
C ARG A 184 -2.25 -8.58 8.92
N VAL A 185 -3.49 -8.32 8.48
CA VAL A 185 -4.46 -7.53 9.24
C VAL A 185 -4.86 -8.27 10.54
N ALA A 186 -5.08 -9.58 10.48
CA ALA A 186 -5.33 -10.39 11.67
C ALA A 186 -4.18 -10.28 12.68
N ARG A 187 -2.94 -10.45 12.22
CA ARG A 187 -1.75 -10.28 13.08
C ARG A 187 -1.70 -8.88 13.73
N PHE A 188 -2.00 -7.83 12.96
CA PHE A 188 -2.02 -6.46 13.49
C PHE A 188 -3.10 -6.29 14.56
N ARG A 189 -4.29 -6.86 14.34
CA ARG A 189 -5.40 -6.81 15.30
C ARG A 189 -5.01 -7.52 16.61
N ASP A 190 -4.38 -8.69 16.52
CA ASP A 190 -4.11 -9.58 17.65
C ASP A 190 -2.82 -9.20 18.42
N ALA A 191 -2.00 -8.25 17.95
CA ALA A 191 -0.78 -7.77 18.59
C ALA A 191 -1.06 -6.60 19.54
#